data_31ce44b85390bc79a9711564d15e37ea
#
_entry.id   31ce44b85390bc79a9711564d15e37ea
#
_cell.length_a   1.000
_cell.length_b   1.000
_cell.length_c   1.000
_cell.angle_alpha   90.00
_cell.angle_beta   90.00
_cell.angle_gamma   90.00
#
_symmetry.space_group_name_H-M   'P 1'
#
loop_
_entity.id
_entity.type
_entity.pdbx_description
1 polymer ?
#
loop_
_entity_poly.entity_id
_entity_poly.type
_entity_poly.pdbx_seq_one_letter_code
_entity_poly.pdbx_strand_id
1 'polypeptide(L)'
;MLGYICKYAPIEIFESMGVTMRRIEPDVTNFNQAEIKMHPNICSFAKGVLEDVMTGGYEGVILTTCCDSIRRLYDVLREEYPDKFIYMLDTPRLTKEAGVDIYEQRIRAMIASYEKFSGKTFDEAAFVSYVKGKEEKRNISHKTGALNIGILGARANENIKKILEEKGANVAFDLTCTGLGRKIFCDESEVLKSYARGLLSQFPCMRMEQASNRDEMIRRYADSVDGIIYHTVQFCDNYAYEYAWLKEWLKRPVLLLETDYTRQSYGQILTRIEAFLESLQPKRPHAKKNMEGDRAMYVLGIDSGSTSTNAVIMDQNRKIVAFSVVRTGAKSGESADRILKEVLDKASLKREDISWIVSTGYGRVSIDFADENVTEISCHGKGAHYFNPKI
;
A
#
# COMPACT_ATOMS: atom_id res chain seq x y z
N MET A 1 12.55 -16.51 18.62
CA MET A 1 11.56 -15.58 18.00
C MET A 1 10.69 -16.32 17.01
N LEU A 2 9.36 -16.17 17.08
CA LEU A 2 8.43 -16.76 16.12
C LEU A 2 7.88 -15.69 15.16
N GLY A 3 7.81 -16.06 13.87
CA GLY A 3 7.19 -15.25 12.84
C GLY A 3 5.68 -15.51 12.71
N TYR A 4 4.91 -14.50 12.33
CA TYR A 4 3.50 -14.68 11.96
C TYR A 4 3.11 -13.74 10.82
N ILE A 5 2.03 -14.08 10.08
CA ILE A 5 1.62 -13.30 8.89
C ILE A 5 0.21 -12.72 8.99
N CYS A 6 -0.66 -13.26 9.81
CA CYS A 6 -2.09 -12.93 9.81
C CYS A 6 -2.52 -12.31 11.13
N LYS A 7 -3.42 -11.32 11.08
CA LYS A 7 -3.98 -10.67 12.27
C LYS A 7 -4.80 -11.60 13.16
N TYR A 8 -5.26 -12.72 12.63
CA TYR A 8 -5.96 -13.74 13.41
C TYR A 8 -5.00 -14.67 14.17
N ALA A 9 -3.67 -14.64 13.93
CA ALA A 9 -2.74 -15.43 14.72
C ALA A 9 -2.79 -15.02 16.20
N PRO A 10 -2.94 -15.96 17.17
CA PRO A 10 -3.06 -15.67 18.59
C PRO A 10 -1.71 -15.42 19.25
N ILE A 11 -1.07 -14.30 18.87
CA ILE A 11 0.30 -13.98 19.27
C ILE A 11 0.47 -13.76 20.77
N GLU A 12 -0.56 -13.24 21.45
CA GLU A 12 -0.53 -12.93 22.86
C GLU A 12 -0.31 -14.17 23.73
N ILE A 13 -0.69 -15.34 23.25
CA ILE A 13 -0.41 -16.64 23.90
C ILE A 13 1.11 -16.85 23.99
N PHE A 14 1.81 -16.71 22.89
CA PHE A 14 3.27 -16.90 22.85
C PHE A 14 4.01 -15.80 23.60
N GLU A 15 3.54 -14.56 23.50
CA GLU A 15 4.10 -13.42 24.21
C GLU A 15 3.99 -13.60 25.74
N SER A 16 2.86 -14.15 26.24
CA SER A 16 2.70 -14.47 27.65
C SER A 16 3.62 -15.61 28.13
N MET A 17 4.06 -16.49 27.22
CA MET A 17 5.07 -17.52 27.46
C MET A 17 6.51 -17.00 27.36
N GLY A 18 6.72 -15.68 27.22
CA GLY A 18 8.02 -15.05 27.05
C GLY A 18 8.67 -15.31 25.68
N VAL A 19 7.85 -15.49 24.64
CA VAL A 19 8.32 -15.67 23.26
C VAL A 19 8.13 -14.38 22.48
N THR A 20 9.20 -13.89 21.85
CA THR A 20 9.11 -12.74 20.98
C THR A 20 8.37 -13.10 19.71
N MET A 21 7.27 -12.38 19.41
CA MET A 21 6.48 -12.52 18.19
C MET A 21 6.80 -11.39 17.22
N ARG A 22 7.12 -11.74 15.96
CA ARG A 22 7.38 -10.77 14.90
C ARG A 22 6.43 -10.98 13.73
N ARG A 23 5.71 -9.93 13.33
CA ARG A 23 4.98 -9.97 12.06
C ARG A 23 5.99 -9.97 10.92
N ILE A 24 5.85 -10.93 10.00
CA ILE A 24 6.68 -11.01 8.81
C ILE A 24 6.14 -10.01 7.79
N GLU A 25 6.92 -8.98 7.55
CA GLU A 25 6.72 -7.97 6.49
C GLU A 25 7.96 -8.04 5.58
N PRO A 26 7.87 -8.80 4.47
CA PRO A 26 9.03 -8.99 3.61
C PRO A 26 9.57 -7.67 3.06
N ASP A 27 10.88 -7.48 3.16
CA ASP A 27 11.61 -6.37 2.58
C ASP A 27 12.75 -6.93 1.71
N VAL A 28 12.37 -7.44 0.54
CA VAL A 28 13.25 -8.19 -0.36
C VAL A 28 13.52 -7.44 -1.66
N THR A 29 14.66 -7.72 -2.27
CA THR A 29 15.04 -7.13 -3.56
C THR A 29 14.54 -7.96 -4.75
N ASN A 30 14.50 -9.29 -4.58
CA ASN A 30 14.05 -10.25 -5.60
C ASN A 30 13.55 -11.53 -4.92
N PHE A 31 13.10 -12.50 -5.72
CA PHE A 31 12.58 -13.79 -5.26
C PHE A 31 13.41 -14.98 -5.74
N ASN A 32 14.70 -14.79 -5.99
CA ASN A 32 15.54 -15.79 -6.63
C ASN A 32 15.55 -17.13 -5.89
N GLN A 33 15.59 -17.13 -4.57
CA GLN A 33 15.58 -18.36 -3.78
C GLN A 33 14.17 -18.95 -3.66
N ALA A 34 13.16 -18.10 -3.48
CA ALA A 34 11.78 -18.54 -3.39
C ALA A 34 11.30 -19.20 -4.69
N GLU A 35 11.69 -18.67 -5.86
CA GLU A 35 11.28 -19.18 -7.18
C GLU A 35 11.96 -20.50 -7.56
N ILE A 36 13.02 -20.92 -6.87
CA ILE A 36 13.58 -22.28 -6.99
C ILE A 36 12.61 -23.31 -6.35
N LYS A 37 11.86 -22.91 -5.32
CA LYS A 37 11.04 -23.80 -4.49
C LYS A 37 9.54 -23.64 -4.70
N MET A 38 9.11 -22.52 -5.26
CA MET A 38 7.71 -22.16 -5.48
C MET A 38 7.50 -21.68 -6.92
N HIS A 39 6.32 -21.95 -7.46
CA HIS A 39 5.99 -21.52 -8.82
C HIS A 39 6.05 -19.97 -8.93
N PRO A 40 6.64 -19.41 -10.02
CA PRO A 40 6.78 -17.94 -10.19
C PRO A 40 5.47 -17.16 -10.07
N ASN A 41 4.35 -17.72 -10.51
CA ASN A 41 3.02 -17.09 -10.48
C ASN A 41 2.27 -17.26 -9.15
N ILE A 42 2.93 -17.69 -8.09
CA ILE A 42 2.33 -17.66 -6.76
C ILE A 42 2.38 -16.24 -6.18
N CYS A 43 1.49 -15.92 -5.25
CA CYS A 43 1.41 -14.62 -4.60
C CYS A 43 2.79 -14.10 -4.15
N SER A 44 3.16 -12.91 -4.60
CA SER A 44 4.47 -12.30 -4.32
C SER A 44 4.75 -12.13 -2.82
N PHE A 45 3.72 -11.89 -2.01
CA PHE A 45 3.87 -11.88 -0.56
C PHE A 45 4.31 -13.24 -0.01
N ALA A 46 3.77 -14.35 -0.52
CA ALA A 46 4.18 -15.69 -0.08
C ALA A 46 5.64 -15.98 -0.44
N LYS A 47 6.09 -15.57 -1.63
CA LYS A 47 7.51 -15.66 -2.03
C LYS A 47 8.39 -14.81 -1.11
N GLY A 48 7.99 -13.57 -0.84
CA GLY A 48 8.72 -12.69 0.07
C GLY A 48 8.83 -13.24 1.50
N VAL A 49 7.77 -13.85 2.02
CA VAL A 49 7.81 -14.54 3.33
C VAL A 49 8.83 -15.67 3.32
N LEU A 50 8.91 -16.46 2.25
CA LEU A 50 9.91 -17.52 2.16
C LEU A 50 11.33 -16.94 2.20
N GLU A 51 11.63 -15.91 1.40
CA GLU A 51 12.93 -15.23 1.40
C GLU A 51 13.30 -14.67 2.79
N ASP A 52 12.34 -14.04 3.48
CA ASP A 52 12.57 -13.46 4.82
C ASP A 52 12.80 -14.56 5.87
N VAL A 53 12.10 -15.69 5.78
CA VAL A 53 12.28 -16.82 6.70
C VAL A 53 13.63 -17.51 6.51
N MET A 54 14.14 -17.57 5.29
CA MET A 54 15.46 -18.13 4.98
C MET A 54 16.59 -17.35 5.64
N THR A 55 16.43 -16.04 5.80
CA THR A 55 17.48 -15.13 6.30
C THR A 55 17.21 -14.55 7.69
N GLY A 56 15.95 -14.56 8.14
CA GLY A 56 15.47 -13.75 9.28
C GLY A 56 15.67 -14.34 10.68
N GLY A 57 16.35 -15.49 10.87
CA GLY A 57 16.64 -16.03 12.20
C GLY A 57 15.44 -16.50 13.02
N TYR A 58 14.34 -16.90 12.38
CA TYR A 58 13.14 -17.40 13.05
C TYR A 58 13.35 -18.83 13.57
N GLU A 59 12.90 -19.08 14.80
CA GLU A 59 12.79 -20.43 15.39
C GLU A 59 11.56 -21.17 14.85
N GLY A 60 10.60 -20.44 14.32
CA GLY A 60 9.39 -20.98 13.73
C GLY A 60 8.50 -19.91 13.14
N VAL A 61 7.45 -20.35 12.44
CA VAL A 61 6.48 -19.48 11.77
C VAL A 61 5.08 -20.02 11.98
N ILE A 62 4.15 -19.14 12.35
CA ILE A 62 2.71 -19.41 12.44
C ILE A 62 2.04 -18.84 11.21
N LEU A 63 1.59 -19.74 10.34
CA LEU A 63 0.78 -19.46 9.18
C LEU A 63 -0.70 -19.70 9.48
N THR A 64 -1.58 -19.14 8.70
CA THR A 64 -3.02 -19.37 8.81
C THR A 64 -3.58 -19.89 7.49
N THR A 65 -4.68 -20.62 7.53
CA THR A 65 -5.37 -21.14 6.32
C THR A 65 -6.02 -20.02 5.52
N CYS A 66 -5.29 -18.92 5.29
CA CYS A 66 -5.86 -17.71 4.68
C CYS A 66 -6.04 -17.79 3.16
N CYS A 67 -5.21 -18.50 2.43
CA CYS A 67 -5.33 -18.73 0.98
C CYS A 67 -4.45 -19.90 0.55
N ASP A 68 -4.56 -20.33 -0.71
CA ASP A 68 -3.78 -21.47 -1.21
C ASP A 68 -2.28 -21.14 -1.32
N SER A 69 -1.93 -19.91 -1.68
CA SER A 69 -0.52 -19.50 -1.69
C SER A 69 0.17 -19.70 -0.32
N ILE A 70 -0.53 -19.39 0.77
CA ILE A 70 0.01 -19.61 2.11
C ILE A 70 0.02 -21.09 2.51
N ARG A 71 -0.94 -21.90 2.01
CA ARG A 71 -0.89 -23.35 2.21
C ARG A 71 0.31 -23.96 1.51
N ARG A 72 0.61 -23.54 0.27
CA ARG A 72 1.81 -23.99 -0.44
C ARG A 72 3.10 -23.52 0.23
N LEU A 73 3.13 -22.27 0.72
CA LEU A 73 4.25 -21.79 1.53
C LEU A 73 4.49 -22.67 2.77
N TYR A 74 3.41 -23.08 3.46
CA TYR A 74 3.52 -23.98 4.62
C TYR A 74 4.16 -25.31 4.25
N ASP A 75 3.73 -25.94 3.14
CA ASP A 75 4.29 -27.21 2.70
C ASP A 75 5.80 -27.09 2.45
N VAL A 76 6.22 -26.03 1.75
CA VAL A 76 7.64 -25.75 1.49
C VAL A 76 8.42 -25.51 2.79
N LEU A 77 7.92 -24.65 3.67
CA LEU A 77 8.62 -24.34 4.92
C LEU A 77 8.76 -25.56 5.82
N ARG A 78 7.76 -26.42 5.88
CA ARG A 78 7.79 -27.64 6.69
C ARG A 78 8.80 -28.66 6.18
N GLU A 79 8.97 -28.77 4.88
CA GLU A 79 9.95 -29.65 4.25
C GLU A 79 11.37 -29.12 4.42
N GLU A 80 11.57 -27.82 4.18
CA GLU A 80 12.89 -27.18 4.24
C GLU A 80 13.43 -27.00 5.67
N TYR A 81 12.53 -26.86 6.66
CA TYR A 81 12.90 -26.56 8.05
C TYR A 81 12.21 -27.49 9.04
N PRO A 82 12.52 -28.82 8.99
CA PRO A 82 11.89 -29.81 9.87
C PRO A 82 12.16 -29.57 11.37
N ASP A 83 13.26 -28.90 11.68
CA ASP A 83 13.66 -28.58 13.06
C ASP A 83 13.07 -27.27 13.60
N LYS A 84 12.31 -26.53 12.79
CA LYS A 84 11.64 -25.31 13.21
C LYS A 84 10.17 -25.56 13.53
N PHE A 85 9.60 -24.70 14.38
CA PHE A 85 8.17 -24.72 14.65
C PHE A 85 7.38 -24.11 13.48
N ILE A 86 7.06 -24.90 12.47
CA ILE A 86 6.23 -24.49 11.35
C ILE A 86 4.80 -24.97 11.61
N TYR A 87 3.90 -24.03 11.92
CA TYR A 87 2.52 -24.37 12.29
C TYR A 87 1.49 -23.70 11.37
N MET A 88 0.55 -24.51 10.88
CA MET A 88 -0.61 -24.02 10.14
C MET A 88 -1.82 -23.96 11.07
N LEU A 89 -2.19 -22.75 11.48
CA LEU A 89 -3.40 -22.50 12.25
C LEU A 89 -4.61 -22.45 11.32
N ASP A 90 -5.51 -23.40 11.50
CA ASP A 90 -6.76 -23.40 10.77
C ASP A 90 -7.73 -22.38 11.39
N THR A 91 -7.95 -21.27 10.67
CA THR A 91 -8.78 -20.16 11.13
C THR A 91 -10.18 -20.33 10.54
N PRO A 92 -11.23 -20.49 11.37
CA PRO A 92 -12.60 -20.59 10.90
C PRO A 92 -13.03 -19.33 10.17
N ARG A 93 -13.92 -19.47 9.19
CA ARG A 93 -14.54 -18.34 8.49
C ARG A 93 -15.80 -17.85 9.19
N LEU A 94 -16.37 -18.71 10.03
CA LEU A 94 -17.56 -18.43 10.84
C LEU A 94 -17.15 -17.60 12.06
N THR A 95 -17.96 -16.61 12.41
CA THR A 95 -17.74 -15.72 13.57
C THR A 95 -18.78 -15.92 14.68
N LYS A 96 -19.78 -16.78 14.44
CA LYS A 96 -20.78 -17.19 15.43
C LYS A 96 -20.18 -18.17 16.44
N GLU A 97 -20.94 -18.53 17.46
CA GLU A 97 -20.48 -19.34 18.59
C GLU A 97 -19.81 -20.64 18.14
N ALA A 98 -20.37 -21.36 17.16
CA ALA A 98 -19.74 -22.56 16.60
C ALA A 98 -18.34 -22.30 16.01
N GLY A 99 -18.13 -21.13 15.39
CA GLY A 99 -16.81 -20.72 14.90
C GLY A 99 -15.85 -20.41 16.03
N VAL A 100 -16.34 -19.81 17.13
CA VAL A 100 -15.56 -19.53 18.33
C VAL A 100 -15.09 -20.83 18.98
N ASP A 101 -15.99 -21.82 19.14
CA ASP A 101 -15.66 -23.13 19.72
C ASP A 101 -14.62 -23.87 18.89
N ILE A 102 -14.76 -23.88 17.57
CA ILE A 102 -13.77 -24.45 16.66
C ILE A 102 -12.43 -23.75 16.81
N TYR A 103 -12.44 -22.42 16.88
CA TYR A 103 -11.21 -21.65 16.95
C TYR A 103 -10.47 -21.84 18.28
N GLU A 104 -11.21 -21.88 19.38
CA GLU A 104 -10.65 -22.23 20.69
C GLU A 104 -9.95 -23.59 20.66
N GLN A 105 -10.60 -24.62 20.10
CA GLN A 105 -10.00 -25.96 19.97
C GLN A 105 -8.70 -25.92 19.14
N ARG A 106 -8.68 -25.15 18.04
CA ARG A 106 -7.47 -25.00 17.20
C ARG A 106 -6.36 -24.26 17.94
N ILE A 107 -6.70 -23.27 18.75
CA ILE A 107 -5.75 -22.54 19.62
C ILE A 107 -5.17 -23.50 20.66
N ARG A 108 -5.99 -24.30 21.35
CA ARG A 108 -5.52 -25.29 22.32
C ARG A 108 -4.59 -26.33 21.67
N ALA A 109 -4.91 -26.82 20.49
CA ALA A 109 -4.05 -27.75 19.76
C ALA A 109 -2.70 -27.12 19.37
N MET A 110 -2.71 -25.85 19.00
CA MET A 110 -1.49 -25.09 18.70
C MET A 110 -0.62 -24.93 19.96
N ILE A 111 -1.20 -24.56 21.10
CA ILE A 111 -0.51 -24.45 22.38
C ILE A 111 0.17 -25.79 22.71
N ALA A 112 -0.56 -26.88 22.73
CA ALA A 112 -0.02 -28.22 23.01
C ALA A 112 1.13 -28.62 22.05
N SER A 113 1.01 -28.26 20.77
CA SER A 113 2.06 -28.49 19.78
C SER A 113 3.33 -27.69 20.09
N TYR A 114 3.16 -26.42 20.51
CA TYR A 114 4.30 -25.58 20.86
C TYR A 114 4.96 -25.96 22.17
N GLU A 115 4.17 -26.34 23.19
CA GLU A 115 4.70 -26.89 24.45
C GLU A 115 5.60 -28.10 24.20
N LYS A 116 5.13 -29.04 23.36
CA LYS A 116 5.92 -30.21 22.95
C LYS A 116 7.21 -29.85 22.24
N PHE A 117 7.18 -28.82 21.38
CA PHE A 117 8.34 -28.37 20.62
C PHE A 117 9.35 -27.64 21.50
N SER A 118 8.88 -26.71 22.35
CA SER A 118 9.75 -25.76 23.06
C SER A 118 10.10 -26.16 24.47
N GLY A 119 9.36 -27.11 25.06
CA GLY A 119 9.46 -27.46 26.50
C GLY A 119 8.87 -26.39 27.44
N LYS A 120 8.32 -25.30 26.92
CA LYS A 120 7.65 -24.26 27.73
C LYS A 120 6.21 -24.70 28.00
N THR A 121 5.64 -24.25 29.12
CA THR A 121 4.25 -24.51 29.48
C THR A 121 3.45 -23.24 29.41
N PHE A 122 2.23 -23.32 28.88
CA PHE A 122 1.26 -22.23 28.87
C PHE A 122 0.59 -22.08 30.24
N ASP A 123 0.57 -20.86 30.76
CA ASP A 123 -0.09 -20.51 32.03
C ASP A 123 -1.26 -19.56 31.73
N GLU A 124 -2.48 -20.01 31.98
CA GLU A 124 -3.69 -19.21 31.77
C GLU A 124 -3.72 -17.94 32.64
N ALA A 125 -3.23 -17.98 33.90
CA ALA A 125 -3.23 -16.84 34.77
C ALA A 125 -2.24 -15.75 34.30
N ALA A 126 -1.05 -16.18 33.87
CA ALA A 126 -0.07 -15.28 33.26
C ALA A 126 -0.60 -14.68 31.96
N PHE A 127 -1.30 -15.47 31.14
CA PHE A 127 -1.93 -15.00 29.92
C PHE A 127 -3.04 -13.95 30.18
N VAL A 128 -3.93 -14.20 31.15
CA VAL A 128 -4.97 -13.23 31.55
C VAL A 128 -4.35 -11.91 31.98
N SER A 129 -3.31 -11.96 32.82
CA SER A 129 -2.58 -10.78 33.28
C SER A 129 -1.94 -10.02 32.12
N TYR A 130 -1.37 -10.75 31.14
CA TYR A 130 -0.75 -10.19 29.96
C TYR A 130 -1.78 -9.45 29.05
N VAL A 131 -2.93 -10.08 28.80
CA VAL A 131 -3.98 -9.52 27.96
C VAL A 131 -4.61 -8.27 28.59
N LYS A 132 -4.86 -8.27 29.91
CA LYS A 132 -5.40 -7.11 30.63
C LYS A 132 -4.50 -5.87 30.56
N GLY A 133 -3.20 -6.03 30.39
CA GLY A 133 -2.25 -4.94 30.22
C GLY A 133 -2.20 -4.33 28.81
N LYS A 134 -2.94 -4.91 27.85
CA LYS A 134 -2.94 -4.46 26.45
C LYS A 134 -4.20 -3.66 26.11
N GLU A 135 -4.04 -2.36 25.85
CA GLU A 135 -5.13 -1.52 25.35
C GLU A 135 -5.32 -1.68 23.82
N GLU A 136 -6.58 -1.65 23.38
CA GLU A 136 -6.94 -1.60 21.96
C GLU A 136 -6.67 -0.20 21.40
N LYS A 137 -5.65 -0.05 20.53
CA LYS A 137 -5.41 1.20 19.80
C LYS A 137 -6.23 1.20 18.51
N ARG A 138 -7.32 1.97 18.50
CA ARG A 138 -8.05 2.32 17.27
C ARG A 138 -7.56 3.67 16.79
N ASN A 139 -6.80 3.70 15.72
CA ASN A 139 -6.30 4.94 15.14
C ASN A 139 -7.11 5.28 13.89
N ILE A 140 -8.18 6.06 14.08
CA ILE A 140 -8.78 6.84 13.01
C ILE A 140 -8.41 8.29 13.32
N SER A 141 -7.66 8.92 12.44
CA SER A 141 -7.21 10.28 12.63
C SER A 141 -7.54 11.13 11.42
N HIS A 142 -8.20 12.26 11.63
CA HIS A 142 -8.40 13.28 10.63
C HIS A 142 -7.48 14.46 10.91
N LYS A 143 -6.81 14.94 9.86
CA LYS A 143 -5.94 16.12 9.97
C LYS A 143 -6.53 17.24 9.12
N THR A 144 -6.90 18.34 9.78
CA THR A 144 -7.38 19.54 9.10
C THR A 144 -6.26 20.16 8.26
N GLY A 145 -6.56 20.54 7.02
CA GLY A 145 -5.60 21.16 6.11
C GLY A 145 -4.69 20.18 5.36
N ALA A 146 -4.86 18.88 5.56
CA ALA A 146 -4.18 17.84 4.77
C ALA A 146 -5.22 16.97 4.05
N LEU A 147 -4.82 16.35 2.94
CA LEU A 147 -5.63 15.29 2.30
C LEU A 147 -5.69 14.08 3.23
N ASN A 148 -6.89 13.63 3.55
CA ASN A 148 -7.14 12.47 4.39
C ASN A 148 -7.37 11.26 3.50
N ILE A 149 -6.47 10.28 3.56
CA ILE A 149 -6.46 9.11 2.68
C ILE A 149 -6.80 7.86 3.51
N GLY A 150 -7.76 7.07 3.03
CA GLY A 150 -8.05 5.74 3.55
C GLY A 150 -7.24 4.67 2.81
N ILE A 151 -6.79 3.64 3.53
CA ILE A 151 -6.12 2.47 2.93
C ILE A 151 -7.00 1.24 3.11
N LEU A 152 -7.31 0.57 2.00
CA LEU A 152 -8.09 -0.67 1.93
C LEU A 152 -7.30 -1.78 1.23
N GLY A 153 -7.84 -2.98 1.26
CA GLY A 153 -7.37 -4.14 0.47
C GLY A 153 -6.47 -5.08 1.26
N ALA A 154 -5.44 -5.59 0.60
CA ALA A 154 -4.44 -6.47 1.17
C ALA A 154 -3.57 -5.75 2.21
N ARG A 155 -2.49 -6.37 2.61
CA ARG A 155 -1.52 -5.77 3.56
C ARG A 155 -1.00 -4.44 3.03
N ALA A 156 -1.13 -3.36 3.82
CA ALA A 156 -0.43 -2.12 3.49
C ALA A 156 1.05 -2.27 3.88
N ASN A 157 1.90 -2.03 2.92
CA ASN A 157 3.32 -1.95 3.19
C ASN A 157 3.65 -0.57 3.81
N GLU A 158 4.61 -0.53 4.72
CA GLU A 158 4.98 0.71 5.42
C GLU A 158 5.46 1.82 4.46
N ASN A 159 5.99 1.46 3.30
CA ASN A 159 6.40 2.42 2.27
C ASN A 159 5.22 3.26 1.76
N ILE A 160 4.02 2.67 1.63
CA ILE A 160 2.82 3.42 1.20
C ILE A 160 2.48 4.52 2.21
N LYS A 161 2.51 4.18 3.50
CA LYS A 161 2.22 5.14 4.59
C LYS A 161 3.27 6.24 4.65
N LYS A 162 4.54 5.85 4.57
CA LYS A 162 5.67 6.77 4.57
C LYS A 162 5.61 7.76 3.41
N ILE A 163 5.32 7.29 2.20
CA ILE A 163 5.15 8.16 1.03
C ILE A 163 4.00 9.16 1.25
N LEU A 164 2.86 8.72 1.76
CA LEU A 164 1.73 9.61 2.05
C LEU A 164 2.12 10.70 3.04
N GLU A 165 2.79 10.34 4.15
CA GLU A 165 3.27 11.27 5.16
C GLU A 165 4.31 12.26 4.61
N GLU A 166 5.29 11.79 3.84
CA GLU A 166 6.31 12.62 3.18
C GLU A 166 5.70 13.61 2.17
N LYS A 167 4.58 13.25 1.56
CA LYS A 167 3.82 14.14 0.65
C LYS A 167 2.77 15.00 1.37
N GLY A 168 2.76 15.01 2.69
CA GLY A 168 1.87 15.85 3.50
C GLY A 168 0.43 15.37 3.57
N ALA A 169 0.13 14.14 3.11
CA ALA A 169 -1.18 13.52 3.27
C ALA A 169 -1.28 12.81 4.63
N ASN A 170 -2.49 12.70 5.16
CA ASN A 170 -2.78 11.98 6.39
C ASN A 170 -3.40 10.62 6.09
N VAL A 171 -2.90 9.56 6.72
CA VAL A 171 -3.54 8.25 6.71
C VAL A 171 -4.67 8.27 7.73
N ALA A 172 -5.90 8.51 7.28
CA ALA A 172 -7.06 8.63 8.16
C ALA A 172 -7.45 7.29 8.78
N PHE A 173 -7.36 6.22 8.01
CA PHE A 173 -7.54 4.85 8.47
C PHE A 173 -6.79 3.85 7.60
N ASP A 174 -6.47 2.71 8.20
CA ASP A 174 -5.92 1.55 7.51
C ASP A 174 -6.80 0.33 7.85
N LEU A 175 -7.63 -0.11 6.90
CA LEU A 175 -8.51 -1.28 7.02
C LEU A 175 -7.93 -2.53 6.35
N THR A 176 -6.64 -2.54 6.08
CA THR A 176 -5.94 -3.72 5.56
C THR A 176 -5.72 -4.78 6.64
N CYS A 177 -5.13 -5.91 6.26
CA CYS A 177 -4.75 -6.96 7.21
C CYS A 177 -3.74 -6.51 8.27
N THR A 178 -2.99 -5.42 8.00
CA THR A 178 -1.91 -4.92 8.86
C THR A 178 -2.31 -3.67 9.64
N GLY A 179 -3.46 -3.09 9.31
CA GLY A 179 -3.86 -1.77 9.77
C GLY A 179 -4.51 -1.74 11.14
N LEU A 180 -5.81 -1.96 11.20
CA LEU A 180 -6.58 -1.83 12.46
C LEU A 180 -6.00 -2.69 13.58
N GLY A 181 -5.95 -2.08 14.76
CA GLY A 181 -5.53 -2.73 15.99
C GLY A 181 -6.28 -4.05 16.24
N ARG A 182 -5.61 -4.95 16.94
CA ARG A 182 -6.18 -6.25 17.33
C ARG A 182 -7.24 -6.01 18.39
N LYS A 183 -8.38 -6.67 18.25
CA LYS A 183 -9.38 -6.73 19.31
C LYS A 183 -9.09 -7.94 20.16
N ILE A 184 -8.55 -7.72 21.35
CA ILE A 184 -8.26 -8.75 22.31
C ILE A 184 -9.00 -8.43 23.61
N PHE A 185 -9.65 -9.44 24.18
CA PHE A 185 -10.16 -9.43 25.53
C PHE A 185 -10.14 -10.86 26.07
N CYS A 186 -10.18 -10.98 27.38
CA CYS A 186 -10.16 -12.27 28.06
C CYS A 186 -11.08 -12.19 29.27
N ASP A 187 -12.05 -13.11 29.32
CA ASP A 187 -12.90 -13.34 30.49
C ASP A 187 -12.31 -14.49 31.31
N GLU A 188 -12.17 -14.30 32.60
CA GLU A 188 -11.55 -15.29 33.51
C GLU A 188 -12.37 -16.58 33.61
N SER A 189 -13.67 -16.53 33.31
CA SER A 189 -14.55 -17.71 33.31
C SER A 189 -14.40 -18.58 32.06
N GLU A 190 -13.99 -17.99 30.93
CA GLU A 190 -13.87 -18.65 29.63
C GLU A 190 -12.62 -18.14 28.87
N VAL A 191 -11.45 -18.26 29.47
CA VAL A 191 -10.19 -17.60 29.06
C VAL A 191 -9.92 -17.70 27.54
N LEU A 192 -9.67 -18.87 27.02
CA LEU A 192 -9.31 -19.05 25.61
C LEU A 192 -10.51 -18.86 24.68
N LYS A 193 -11.73 -19.20 25.12
CA LYS A 193 -12.95 -19.02 24.34
C LYS A 193 -13.26 -17.54 24.13
N SER A 194 -13.24 -16.73 25.19
CA SER A 194 -13.45 -15.29 25.10
C SER A 194 -12.37 -14.60 24.28
N TYR A 195 -11.13 -15.01 24.40
CA TYR A 195 -10.02 -14.54 23.60
C TYR A 195 -10.22 -14.88 22.10
N ALA A 196 -10.61 -16.11 21.77
CA ALA A 196 -10.95 -16.54 20.41
C ALA A 196 -12.09 -15.69 19.83
N ARG A 197 -13.14 -15.42 20.63
CA ARG A 197 -14.26 -14.54 20.27
C ARG A 197 -13.76 -13.11 19.97
N GLY A 198 -12.86 -12.58 20.78
CA GLY A 198 -12.21 -11.28 20.56
C GLY A 198 -11.51 -11.22 19.21
N LEU A 199 -10.64 -12.20 18.92
CA LEU A 199 -9.93 -12.28 17.65
C LEU A 199 -10.87 -12.39 16.44
N LEU A 200 -11.95 -13.16 16.52
CA LEU A 200 -12.90 -13.31 15.43
C LEU A 200 -13.82 -12.09 15.25
N SER A 201 -14.00 -11.26 16.28
CA SER A 201 -14.87 -10.08 16.25
C SER A 201 -14.15 -8.77 15.79
N GLN A 202 -12.87 -8.82 15.46
CA GLN A 202 -12.16 -7.66 14.90
C GLN A 202 -12.66 -7.33 13.49
N PHE A 203 -12.24 -6.19 12.92
CA PHE A 203 -12.62 -5.83 11.55
C PHE A 203 -12.43 -7.04 10.60
N PRO A 204 -13.49 -7.51 9.94
CA PRO A 204 -13.44 -8.79 9.24
C PRO A 204 -12.54 -8.76 8.01
N CYS A 205 -11.79 -9.86 7.79
CA CYS A 205 -11.14 -10.09 6.51
C CYS A 205 -12.21 -10.36 5.44
N MET A 206 -11.95 -10.05 4.19
CA MET A 206 -12.87 -10.28 3.07
C MET A 206 -13.30 -11.76 2.92
N ARG A 207 -12.58 -12.70 3.54
CA ARG A 207 -12.86 -14.13 3.53
C ARG A 207 -13.81 -14.60 4.65
N MET A 208 -14.15 -13.72 5.59
CA MET A 208 -15.02 -14.09 6.73
C MET A 208 -16.50 -14.06 6.31
N GLU A 209 -17.33 -14.86 6.98
CA GLU A 209 -18.79 -14.92 6.76
C GLU A 209 -19.45 -13.53 6.79
N GLN A 210 -18.95 -12.63 7.60
CA GLN A 210 -19.49 -11.28 7.77
C GLN A 210 -18.97 -10.27 6.72
N ALA A 211 -18.79 -10.69 5.48
CA ALA A 211 -18.37 -9.79 4.41
C ALA A 211 -19.33 -8.60 4.24
N SER A 212 -20.65 -8.78 4.44
CA SER A 212 -21.64 -7.68 4.43
C SER A 212 -21.36 -6.61 5.50
N ASN A 213 -20.98 -7.02 6.71
CA ASN A 213 -20.59 -6.08 7.78
C ASN A 213 -19.30 -5.33 7.42
N ARG A 214 -18.40 -6.00 6.68
CA ARG A 214 -17.18 -5.35 6.16
C ARG A 214 -17.53 -4.23 5.19
N ASP A 215 -18.42 -4.48 4.23
CA ASP A 215 -18.87 -3.50 3.24
C ASP A 215 -19.53 -2.29 3.91
N GLU A 216 -20.39 -2.51 4.91
CA GLU A 216 -21.01 -1.44 5.68
C GLU A 216 -19.98 -0.58 6.42
N MET A 217 -19.02 -1.22 7.08
CA MET A 217 -17.93 -0.51 7.74
C MET A 217 -17.07 0.28 6.75
N ILE A 218 -16.72 -0.31 5.58
CA ILE A 218 -15.97 0.39 4.54
C ILE A 218 -16.73 1.61 4.06
N ARG A 219 -18.05 1.51 3.79
CA ARG A 219 -18.89 2.65 3.39
C ARG A 219 -18.81 3.78 4.43
N ARG A 220 -18.99 3.44 5.71
CA ARG A 220 -18.97 4.41 6.80
C ARG A 220 -17.63 5.16 6.90
N TYR A 221 -16.50 4.47 6.71
CA TYR A 221 -15.18 5.10 6.75
C TYR A 221 -14.85 5.82 5.45
N ALA A 222 -15.25 5.30 4.30
CA ALA A 222 -15.00 5.88 2.99
C ALA A 222 -15.58 7.28 2.85
N ASP A 223 -16.75 7.55 3.46
CA ASP A 223 -17.40 8.87 3.37
C ASP A 223 -16.62 9.97 4.10
N SER A 224 -15.69 9.63 4.96
CA SER A 224 -14.92 10.55 5.80
C SER A 224 -13.56 10.96 5.22
N VAL A 225 -13.17 10.49 4.04
CA VAL A 225 -11.85 10.74 3.43
C VAL A 225 -11.95 11.40 2.06
N ASP A 226 -10.85 12.02 1.63
CA ASP A 226 -10.76 12.67 0.33
C ASP A 226 -10.52 11.66 -0.80
N GLY A 227 -9.82 10.57 -0.51
CA GLY A 227 -9.54 9.50 -1.45
C GLY A 227 -9.14 8.20 -0.76
N ILE A 228 -9.11 7.13 -1.53
CA ILE A 228 -8.82 5.77 -1.04
C ILE A 228 -7.68 5.16 -1.87
N ILE A 229 -6.70 4.59 -1.21
CA ILE A 229 -5.75 3.67 -1.84
C ILE A 229 -6.22 2.26 -1.56
N TYR A 230 -6.59 1.54 -2.61
CA TYR A 230 -6.87 0.12 -2.54
C TYR A 230 -5.60 -0.65 -2.92
N HIS A 231 -4.98 -1.26 -1.93
CA HIS A 231 -3.74 -2.01 -2.13
C HIS A 231 -4.02 -3.49 -2.39
N THR A 232 -3.40 -4.03 -3.42
CA THR A 232 -3.36 -5.48 -3.67
C THR A 232 -1.92 -5.94 -3.91
N VAL A 233 -1.70 -7.24 -3.75
CA VAL A 233 -0.41 -7.86 -4.00
C VAL A 233 -0.49 -8.65 -5.29
N GLN A 234 0.54 -8.63 -6.10
CA GLN A 234 0.62 -9.39 -7.33
C GLN A 234 0.29 -10.88 -7.10
N PHE A 235 -0.60 -11.41 -7.92
CA PHE A 235 -1.17 -12.77 -7.80
C PHE A 235 -1.98 -13.00 -6.51
N CYS A 236 -2.58 -11.97 -5.94
CA CYS A 236 -3.52 -12.09 -4.83
C CYS A 236 -4.96 -12.06 -5.33
N ASP A 237 -5.54 -13.20 -5.67
CA ASP A 237 -6.89 -13.32 -6.23
C ASP A 237 -7.97 -12.78 -5.29
N ASN A 238 -7.84 -13.03 -3.99
CA ASN A 238 -8.83 -12.61 -3.00
C ASN A 238 -9.10 -11.10 -3.04
N TYR A 239 -8.04 -10.29 -2.99
CA TYR A 239 -8.18 -8.84 -2.94
C TYR A 239 -8.39 -8.22 -4.33
N ALA A 240 -7.92 -8.86 -5.40
CA ALA A 240 -8.29 -8.46 -6.76
C ALA A 240 -9.80 -8.60 -7.00
N TYR A 241 -10.40 -9.71 -6.53
CA TYR A 241 -11.85 -9.93 -6.58
C TYR A 241 -12.62 -8.90 -5.74
N GLU A 242 -12.19 -8.64 -4.49
CA GLU A 242 -12.82 -7.63 -3.64
C GLU A 242 -12.79 -6.24 -4.29
N TYR A 243 -11.69 -5.86 -4.92
CA TYR A 243 -11.59 -4.58 -5.61
C TYR A 243 -12.63 -4.41 -6.72
N ALA A 244 -12.82 -5.46 -7.54
CA ALA A 244 -13.81 -5.43 -8.61
C ALA A 244 -15.23 -5.16 -8.08
N TRP A 245 -15.57 -5.76 -6.94
CA TRP A 245 -16.83 -5.53 -6.24
C TRP A 245 -16.93 -4.13 -5.62
N LEU A 246 -15.91 -3.70 -4.88
CA LEU A 246 -15.92 -2.41 -4.20
C LEU A 246 -16.00 -1.23 -5.18
N LYS A 247 -15.33 -1.34 -6.33
CA LYS A 247 -15.30 -0.31 -7.37
C LYS A 247 -16.69 0.11 -7.86
N GLU A 248 -17.68 -0.79 -7.82
CA GLU A 248 -19.03 -0.52 -8.31
C GLU A 248 -19.80 0.48 -7.44
N TRP A 249 -19.49 0.54 -6.16
CA TRP A 249 -20.26 1.33 -5.21
C TRP A 249 -19.45 2.34 -4.38
N LEU A 250 -18.14 2.30 -4.39
CA LEU A 250 -17.31 3.32 -3.76
C LEU A 250 -17.44 4.65 -4.53
N LYS A 251 -17.91 5.69 -3.81
CA LYS A 251 -18.16 7.03 -4.39
C LYS A 251 -16.94 7.94 -4.34
N ARG A 252 -15.91 7.58 -3.61
CA ARG A 252 -14.68 8.35 -3.49
C ARG A 252 -13.69 7.96 -4.58
N PRO A 253 -12.80 8.87 -5.00
CA PRO A 253 -11.69 8.52 -5.87
C PRO A 253 -10.87 7.36 -5.27
N VAL A 254 -10.56 6.36 -6.09
CA VAL A 254 -9.81 5.17 -5.66
C VAL A 254 -8.59 4.98 -6.54
N LEU A 255 -7.42 4.92 -5.92
CA LEU A 255 -6.20 4.44 -6.57
C LEU A 255 -6.06 2.93 -6.30
N LEU A 256 -6.17 2.11 -7.34
CA LEU A 256 -5.74 0.72 -7.26
C LEU A 256 -4.21 0.67 -7.33
N LEU A 257 -3.59 0.18 -6.27
CA LEU A 257 -2.13 0.06 -6.19
C LEU A 257 -1.76 -1.42 -6.00
N GLU A 258 -1.22 -2.03 -7.05
CA GLU A 258 -0.66 -3.37 -6.98
C GLU A 258 0.84 -3.30 -6.73
N THR A 259 1.35 -4.11 -5.79
CA THR A 259 2.77 -4.25 -5.50
C THR A 259 3.22 -5.70 -5.59
N ASP A 260 4.46 -5.90 -5.96
CA ASP A 260 5.12 -7.20 -5.93
C ASP A 260 5.91 -7.47 -4.63
N TYR A 261 5.85 -6.55 -3.67
CA TYR A 261 6.60 -6.60 -2.41
C TYR A 261 8.12 -6.50 -2.56
N THR A 262 8.67 -6.15 -3.73
CA THR A 262 10.09 -5.89 -3.89
C THR A 262 10.43 -4.41 -3.71
N ARG A 263 11.68 -4.12 -3.35
CA ARG A 263 12.18 -2.73 -3.27
C ARG A 263 12.23 -2.03 -4.64
N GLN A 264 12.27 -2.79 -5.73
CA GLN A 264 12.38 -2.25 -7.09
C GLN A 264 11.12 -1.49 -7.52
N SER A 265 9.96 -1.84 -6.99
CA SER A 265 8.70 -1.17 -7.31
C SER A 265 8.48 0.19 -6.62
N TYR A 266 9.38 0.61 -5.71
CA TYR A 266 9.21 1.84 -4.92
C TYR A 266 8.98 3.10 -5.77
N GLY A 267 9.76 3.29 -6.84
CA GLY A 267 9.63 4.46 -7.74
C GLY A 267 8.26 4.53 -8.43
N GLN A 268 7.74 3.37 -8.84
CA GLN A 268 6.40 3.29 -9.46
C GLN A 268 5.30 3.59 -8.44
N ILE A 269 5.43 3.07 -7.21
CA ILE A 269 4.49 3.32 -6.11
C ILE A 269 4.46 4.83 -5.83
N LEU A 270 5.63 5.44 -5.67
CA LEU A 270 5.78 6.88 -5.42
C LEU A 270 5.07 7.72 -6.48
N THR A 271 5.38 7.49 -7.76
CA THR A 271 4.80 8.25 -8.88
C THR A 271 3.28 8.11 -8.94
N ARG A 272 2.75 6.91 -8.69
CA ARG A 272 1.28 6.67 -8.70
C ARG A 272 0.58 7.34 -7.54
N ILE A 273 1.17 7.33 -6.34
CA ILE A 273 0.62 8.03 -5.17
C ILE A 273 0.67 9.54 -5.39
N GLU A 274 1.78 10.10 -5.89
CA GLU A 274 1.87 11.53 -6.22
C GLU A 274 0.78 11.96 -7.20
N ALA A 275 0.61 11.24 -8.31
CA ALA A 275 -0.42 11.54 -9.30
C ALA A 275 -1.85 11.47 -8.70
N PHE A 276 -2.08 10.50 -7.81
CA PHE A 276 -3.36 10.40 -7.12
C PHE A 276 -3.61 11.60 -6.21
N LEU A 277 -2.63 11.98 -5.38
CA LEU A 277 -2.74 13.16 -4.52
C LEU A 277 -2.93 14.44 -5.32
N GLU A 278 -2.24 14.61 -6.45
CA GLU A 278 -2.45 15.72 -7.37
C GLU A 278 -3.91 15.77 -7.89
N SER A 279 -4.49 14.62 -8.21
CA SER A 279 -5.87 14.53 -8.70
C SER A 279 -6.93 14.93 -7.67
N LEU A 280 -6.62 14.78 -6.37
CA LEU A 280 -7.51 15.13 -5.26
C LEU A 280 -7.41 16.60 -4.84
N GLN A 281 -6.33 17.28 -5.20
CA GLN A 281 -6.18 18.70 -4.88
C GLN A 281 -7.18 19.54 -5.67
N PRO A 282 -7.82 20.54 -5.03
CA PRO A 282 -8.62 21.50 -5.79
C PRO A 282 -7.72 22.14 -6.84
N LYS A 283 -8.20 22.18 -8.08
CA LYS A 283 -7.48 22.87 -9.17
C LYS A 283 -7.17 24.28 -8.67
N ARG A 284 -5.91 24.56 -8.39
CA ARG A 284 -5.48 25.92 -8.05
C ARG A 284 -5.92 26.80 -9.22
N PRO A 285 -6.72 27.86 -9.01
CA PRO A 285 -6.88 28.87 -10.05
C PRO A 285 -5.45 29.35 -10.31
N HIS A 286 -4.96 29.13 -11.51
CA HIS A 286 -3.69 29.71 -11.93
C HIS A 286 -3.78 31.19 -11.58
N ALA A 287 -3.00 31.65 -10.61
CA ALA A 287 -2.91 33.06 -10.31
C ALA A 287 -2.53 33.72 -11.62
N LYS A 288 -3.47 34.43 -12.21
CA LYS A 288 -3.16 35.25 -13.38
C LYS A 288 -2.03 36.17 -12.90
N LYS A 289 -0.79 35.89 -13.29
CA LYS A 289 0.26 36.90 -13.23
C LYS A 289 -0.36 38.09 -13.92
N ASN A 290 -0.60 39.18 -13.16
CA ASN A 290 -1.21 40.41 -13.69
C ASN A 290 -0.42 40.82 -14.92
N MET A 291 -0.92 40.49 -16.09
CA MET A 291 -0.40 40.94 -17.37
C MET A 291 -1.30 42.10 -17.78
N GLU A 292 -0.84 43.29 -17.47
CA GLU A 292 -1.37 44.50 -18.06
C GLU A 292 -1.03 44.50 -19.58
N GLY A 293 -2.04 44.33 -20.41
CA GLY A 293 -1.93 44.46 -21.85
C GLY A 293 -2.38 43.23 -22.63
N ASP A 294 -2.81 43.45 -23.85
CA ASP A 294 -3.30 42.51 -24.87
C ASP A 294 -2.19 41.60 -25.46
N ARG A 295 -1.29 41.05 -24.59
CA ARG A 295 -0.22 40.16 -25.01
C ARG A 295 -0.74 38.73 -25.09
N ALA A 296 -0.42 38.07 -26.22
CA ALA A 296 -0.70 36.65 -26.40
C ALA A 296 -0.09 35.86 -25.26
N MET A 297 -0.90 34.98 -24.64
CA MET A 297 -0.46 34.15 -23.50
C MET A 297 0.11 32.84 -24.04
N TYR A 298 1.37 32.58 -23.73
CA TYR A 298 2.04 31.31 -24.04
C TYR A 298 2.36 30.55 -22.78
N VAL A 299 2.24 29.22 -22.84
CA VAL A 299 2.63 28.30 -21.78
C VAL A 299 3.61 27.27 -22.32
N LEU A 300 4.54 26.83 -21.48
CA LEU A 300 5.59 25.87 -21.84
C LEU A 300 5.47 24.62 -20.97
N GLY A 301 5.43 23.44 -21.60
CA GLY A 301 5.59 22.15 -20.95
C GLY A 301 6.98 21.58 -21.24
N ILE A 302 7.67 21.05 -20.22
CA ILE A 302 8.96 20.37 -20.37
C ILE A 302 8.84 18.98 -19.72
N ASP A 303 9.04 17.94 -20.53
CA ASP A 303 9.14 16.55 -20.07
C ASP A 303 10.60 16.11 -20.08
N SER A 304 11.17 15.98 -18.89
CA SER A 304 12.57 15.55 -18.68
C SER A 304 12.66 14.06 -18.38
N GLY A 305 12.67 13.24 -19.41
CA GLY A 305 12.86 11.80 -19.31
C GLY A 305 14.34 11.39 -19.14
N SER A 306 14.58 10.11 -18.91
CA SER A 306 15.93 9.55 -18.77
C SER A 306 16.77 9.58 -20.06
N THR A 307 16.14 9.51 -21.22
CA THR A 307 16.80 9.44 -22.53
C THR A 307 16.66 10.74 -23.32
N SER A 308 15.47 11.33 -23.31
CA SER A 308 15.17 12.58 -24.02
C SER A 308 14.47 13.58 -23.11
N THR A 309 14.71 14.86 -23.38
CA THR A 309 13.96 15.98 -22.82
C THR A 309 13.15 16.60 -23.95
N ASN A 310 11.84 16.74 -23.75
CA ASN A 310 10.90 17.26 -24.73
C ASN A 310 10.31 18.58 -24.24
N ALA A 311 10.06 19.53 -25.11
CA ALA A 311 9.41 20.78 -24.77
C ALA A 311 8.37 21.16 -25.80
N VAL A 312 7.25 21.76 -25.33
CA VAL A 312 6.18 22.24 -26.17
C VAL A 312 5.68 23.60 -25.70
N ILE A 313 5.52 24.57 -26.62
CA ILE A 313 4.88 25.85 -26.36
C ILE A 313 3.48 25.82 -26.95
N MET A 314 2.49 26.21 -26.14
CA MET A 314 1.10 26.37 -26.56
C MET A 314 0.60 27.79 -26.35
N ASP A 315 -0.28 28.25 -27.24
CA ASP A 315 -0.97 29.52 -27.11
C ASP A 315 -2.22 29.44 -26.23
N GLN A 316 -2.87 30.56 -26.00
CA GLN A 316 -4.11 30.68 -25.23
C GLN A 316 -5.29 29.86 -25.79
N ASN A 317 -5.25 29.50 -27.09
CA ASN A 317 -6.24 28.68 -27.75
C ASN A 317 -5.88 27.17 -27.67
N ARG A 318 -4.85 26.80 -26.89
CA ARG A 318 -4.30 25.45 -26.76
C ARG A 318 -3.71 24.89 -28.06
N LYS A 319 -3.32 25.75 -28.99
CA LYS A 319 -2.62 25.33 -30.19
C LYS A 319 -1.13 25.25 -29.94
N ILE A 320 -0.50 24.17 -30.39
CA ILE A 320 0.97 23.99 -30.32
C ILE A 320 1.60 25.01 -31.29
N VAL A 321 2.46 25.86 -30.75
CA VAL A 321 3.19 26.91 -31.51
C VAL A 321 4.56 26.36 -31.93
N ALA A 322 5.27 25.72 -31.03
CA ALA A 322 6.56 25.10 -31.31
C ALA A 322 6.78 23.90 -30.38
N PHE A 323 7.64 23.00 -30.83
CA PHE A 323 8.14 21.90 -29.98
C PHE A 323 9.60 21.58 -30.31
N SER A 324 10.27 20.96 -29.31
CA SER A 324 11.66 20.49 -29.48
C SER A 324 11.89 19.21 -28.71
N VAL A 325 12.91 18.46 -29.12
CA VAL A 325 13.36 17.23 -28.48
C VAL A 325 14.88 17.20 -28.47
N VAL A 326 15.46 17.03 -27.30
CA VAL A 326 16.92 16.90 -27.13
C VAL A 326 17.26 15.64 -26.33
N ARG A 327 18.48 15.12 -26.42
CA ARG A 327 18.97 14.06 -25.52
C ARG A 327 19.18 14.62 -24.12
N THR A 328 18.72 13.90 -23.10
CA THR A 328 18.82 14.36 -21.69
C THR A 328 20.27 14.43 -21.21
N GLY A 329 21.16 13.54 -21.60
CA GLY A 329 22.52 13.55 -21.07
C GLY A 329 22.60 13.20 -19.58
N ALA A 330 23.73 13.51 -18.94
CA ALA A 330 23.99 13.14 -17.54
C ALA A 330 23.29 14.04 -16.51
N LYS A 331 22.90 15.26 -16.87
CA LYS A 331 22.26 16.23 -15.98
C LYS A 331 20.98 16.78 -16.61
N SER A 332 19.86 16.53 -15.96
CA SER A 332 18.53 16.95 -16.44
C SER A 332 18.38 18.46 -16.54
N GLY A 333 18.94 19.24 -15.62
CA GLY A 333 18.91 20.71 -15.65
C GLY A 333 19.57 21.29 -16.89
N GLU A 334 20.77 20.82 -17.26
CA GLU A 334 21.48 21.31 -18.47
C GLU A 334 20.72 21.02 -19.77
N SER A 335 20.01 19.89 -19.83
CA SER A 335 19.17 19.57 -20.99
C SER A 335 17.90 20.42 -21.01
N ALA A 336 17.35 20.79 -19.84
CA ALA A 336 16.21 21.67 -19.72
C ALA A 336 16.54 23.09 -20.18
N ASP A 337 17.71 23.65 -19.81
CA ASP A 337 18.16 24.96 -20.29
C ASP A 337 18.35 24.97 -21.81
N ARG A 338 18.99 23.92 -22.34
CA ARG A 338 19.22 23.81 -23.79
C ARG A 338 17.90 23.73 -24.57
N ILE A 339 16.94 22.91 -24.12
CA ILE A 339 15.67 22.76 -24.84
C ILE A 339 14.78 23.99 -24.71
N LEU A 340 14.85 24.69 -23.56
CA LEU A 340 14.17 25.98 -23.38
C LEU A 340 14.61 26.98 -24.44
N LYS A 341 15.93 27.16 -24.62
CA LYS A 341 16.49 28.05 -25.63
C LYS A 341 16.03 27.63 -27.04
N GLU A 342 16.17 26.35 -27.38
CA GLU A 342 15.82 25.82 -28.70
C GLU A 342 14.34 26.00 -29.05
N VAL A 343 13.43 25.73 -28.10
CA VAL A 343 11.98 25.84 -28.36
C VAL A 343 11.52 27.28 -28.44
N LEU A 344 12.14 28.21 -27.68
CA LEU A 344 11.90 29.64 -27.76
C LEU A 344 12.38 30.22 -29.11
N ASP A 345 13.57 29.83 -29.56
CA ASP A 345 14.10 30.25 -30.87
C ASP A 345 13.19 29.77 -32.00
N LYS A 346 12.70 28.51 -31.95
CA LYS A 346 11.73 27.97 -32.94
C LYS A 346 10.39 28.71 -32.95
N ALA A 347 9.93 29.17 -31.80
CA ALA A 347 8.71 29.93 -31.66
C ALA A 347 8.88 31.44 -32.00
N SER A 348 10.10 31.91 -32.15
CA SER A 348 10.45 33.34 -32.20
C SER A 348 9.94 34.11 -30.99
N LEU A 349 10.00 33.51 -29.81
CA LEU A 349 9.56 34.06 -28.53
C LEU A 349 10.73 34.25 -27.58
N LYS A 350 10.55 35.17 -26.61
CA LYS A 350 11.47 35.36 -25.49
C LYS A 350 10.94 34.67 -24.23
N ARG A 351 11.81 34.48 -23.23
CA ARG A 351 11.40 33.87 -21.94
C ARG A 351 10.27 34.66 -21.27
N GLU A 352 10.25 35.96 -21.42
CA GLU A 352 9.24 36.86 -20.85
C GLU A 352 7.85 36.73 -21.49
N ASP A 353 7.76 36.12 -22.68
CA ASP A 353 6.50 35.86 -23.37
C ASP A 353 5.81 34.60 -22.83
N ILE A 354 6.58 33.74 -22.06
CA ILE A 354 6.02 32.55 -21.45
C ILE A 354 5.44 32.87 -20.07
N SER A 355 4.14 32.71 -19.93
CA SER A 355 3.38 33.03 -18.72
C SER A 355 3.51 32.00 -17.63
N TRP A 356 3.68 30.71 -18.00
CA TRP A 356 3.76 29.60 -17.08
C TRP A 356 4.57 28.43 -17.65
N ILE A 357 5.43 27.82 -16.83
CA ILE A 357 6.23 26.65 -17.20
C ILE A 357 5.87 25.49 -16.30
N VAL A 358 5.48 24.36 -16.88
CA VAL A 358 5.23 23.10 -16.19
C VAL A 358 6.34 22.12 -16.54
N SER A 359 6.96 21.50 -15.55
CA SER A 359 7.88 20.40 -15.75
C SER A 359 7.28 19.06 -15.35
N THR A 360 7.64 18.01 -16.09
CA THR A 360 7.23 16.63 -15.85
C THR A 360 8.38 15.66 -16.17
N GLY A 361 8.16 14.36 -16.02
CA GLY A 361 9.17 13.32 -16.23
C GLY A 361 10.03 13.06 -14.99
N TYR A 362 10.97 12.13 -15.14
CA TYR A 362 11.87 11.71 -14.05
C TYR A 362 12.72 12.86 -13.52
N GLY A 363 13.22 13.72 -14.41
CA GLY A 363 14.09 14.87 -14.09
C GLY A 363 13.34 16.15 -13.70
N ARG A 364 12.01 16.16 -13.57
CA ARG A 364 11.20 17.38 -13.34
C ARG A 364 11.64 18.23 -12.16
N VAL A 365 12.07 17.60 -11.08
CA VAL A 365 12.50 18.30 -9.85
C VAL A 365 13.84 19.04 -9.98
N SER A 366 14.59 18.77 -11.04
CA SER A 366 15.89 19.43 -11.33
C SER A 366 15.74 20.61 -12.29
N ILE A 367 14.52 21.05 -12.57
CA ILE A 367 14.23 22.20 -13.47
C ILE A 367 13.81 23.39 -12.62
N ASP A 368 14.81 24.15 -12.15
CA ASP A 368 14.61 25.21 -11.15
C ASP A 368 13.76 26.40 -11.68
N PHE A 369 13.69 26.58 -12.99
CA PHE A 369 12.92 27.66 -13.60
C PHE A 369 11.46 27.28 -13.91
N ALA A 370 11.02 26.05 -13.60
CA ALA A 370 9.62 25.64 -13.73
C ALA A 370 8.77 26.28 -12.63
N ASP A 371 7.62 26.81 -13.01
CA ASP A 371 6.64 27.37 -12.07
C ASP A 371 5.88 26.24 -11.32
N GLU A 372 5.77 25.04 -11.94
CA GLU A 372 5.07 23.90 -11.37
C GLU A 372 5.68 22.57 -11.84
N ASN A 373 5.78 21.64 -10.90
CA ASN A 373 6.19 20.24 -11.18
C ASN A 373 4.97 19.34 -11.09
N VAL A 374 4.64 18.63 -12.18
CA VAL A 374 3.49 17.73 -12.28
C VAL A 374 3.97 16.33 -12.61
N THR A 375 3.32 15.29 -12.08
CA THR A 375 3.68 13.92 -12.39
C THR A 375 3.44 13.59 -13.86
N GLU A 376 4.26 12.71 -14.40
CA GLU A 376 4.16 12.22 -15.78
C GLU A 376 2.80 11.57 -16.06
N ILE A 377 2.26 10.83 -15.11
CA ILE A 377 0.93 10.19 -15.21
C ILE A 377 -0.17 11.24 -15.40
N SER A 378 -0.15 12.33 -14.63
CA SER A 378 -1.11 13.42 -14.74
C SER A 378 -1.02 14.14 -16.09
N CYS A 379 0.22 14.38 -16.57
CA CYS A 379 0.46 15.01 -17.87
C CYS A 379 0.00 14.12 -19.03
N HIS A 380 0.34 12.83 -19.02
CA HIS A 380 -0.10 11.88 -20.04
C HIS A 380 -1.61 11.73 -20.06
N GLY A 381 -2.28 11.63 -18.89
CA GLY A 381 -3.73 11.56 -18.80
C GLY A 381 -4.41 12.79 -19.42
N LYS A 382 -3.91 14.00 -19.11
CA LYS A 382 -4.41 15.24 -19.72
C LYS A 382 -4.15 15.31 -21.22
N GLY A 383 -2.97 14.88 -21.66
CA GLY A 383 -2.60 14.84 -23.08
C GLY A 383 -3.49 13.89 -23.87
N ALA A 384 -3.72 12.67 -23.35
CA ALA A 384 -4.60 11.69 -23.96
C ALA A 384 -6.03 12.24 -24.08
N HIS A 385 -6.58 12.83 -23.03
CA HIS A 385 -7.91 13.44 -23.03
C HIS A 385 -8.00 14.66 -23.98
N TYR A 386 -6.92 15.42 -24.16
CA TYR A 386 -6.87 16.52 -25.13
C TYR A 386 -7.05 16.00 -26.56
N PHE A 387 -6.42 14.90 -26.94
CA PHE A 387 -6.55 14.31 -28.27
C PHE A 387 -7.83 13.46 -28.42
N ASN A 388 -8.30 12.85 -27.37
CA ASN A 388 -9.55 12.06 -27.36
C ASN A 388 -10.39 12.35 -26.11
N PRO A 389 -11.32 13.32 -26.15
CA PRO A 389 -12.15 13.69 -25.00
C PRO A 389 -13.06 12.58 -24.44
N LYS A 390 -13.13 11.44 -25.13
CA LYS A 390 -13.94 10.28 -24.69
C LYS A 390 -13.18 9.32 -23.77
N ILE A 391 -11.90 9.56 -23.53
CA ILE A 391 -11.05 8.75 -22.63
C ILE A 391 -11.17 9.28 -21.21
#